data_fe9d2ef9ffe954bab7d4cf4d14fc1c27
#
_entry.id   fe9d2ef9ffe954bab7d4cf4d14fc1c27
#
_cell.length_a   1.000
_cell.length_b   1.000
_cell.length_c   1.000
_cell.angle_alpha   90.00
_cell.angle_beta   90.00
_cell.angle_gamma   90.00
#
_symmetry.space_group_name_H-M   'P 1'
#
loop_
_entity.id
_entity.type
_entity.pdbx_description
1 polymer ?
#
loop_
_entity_poly.entity_id
_entity_poly.type
_entity_poly.pdbx_seq_one_letter_code
_entity_poly.pdbx_strand_id
1 'polypeptide(L)'
;MHILAGQYKSRRIVTLPRLSYRPTQTRIRKSLFDIVGGLDGKAVLDLYAGSGILGFEAASRGAEEITFVENNPDMVRLLYKNRNLFKNTNFSIKKIDAVTFLHSCGTYDLILADPPYENFAQNNNIDGKSLVDLCLTKVKLHGQFILEMPSKIDLTGTREKIYGGTKLVFWNRT
;
A
#
# COMPACT_ATOMS: atom_id res chain seq x y z
N MET A 1 -9.74 12.19 2.97
CA MET A 1 -9.51 11.65 1.59
C MET A 1 -10.75 10.92 1.11
N HIS A 2 -10.89 10.65 -0.21
CA HIS A 2 -12.03 9.93 -0.76
C HIS A 2 -11.57 8.72 -1.58
N ILE A 3 -12.36 7.67 -1.58
CA ILE A 3 -12.24 6.52 -2.46
C ILE A 3 -12.54 6.95 -3.90
N LEU A 4 -11.70 6.53 -4.86
CA LEU A 4 -11.75 7.00 -6.25
C LEU A 4 -12.69 6.18 -7.12
N ALA A 5 -12.77 4.86 -6.89
CA ALA A 5 -13.55 3.94 -7.74
C ALA A 5 -14.11 2.75 -6.94
N GLY A 6 -14.88 1.88 -7.62
CA GLY A 6 -15.45 0.67 -7.05
C GLY A 6 -16.73 0.91 -6.25
N GLN A 7 -17.14 -0.11 -5.48
CA GLN A 7 -18.42 -0.12 -4.76
C GLN A 7 -18.56 0.97 -3.69
N TYR A 8 -17.44 1.51 -3.20
CA TYR A 8 -17.42 2.58 -2.18
C TYR A 8 -16.92 3.92 -2.74
N LYS A 9 -17.01 4.13 -4.05
CA LYS A 9 -16.62 5.39 -4.71
C LYS A 9 -17.18 6.61 -3.97
N SER A 10 -16.37 7.65 -3.84
CA SER A 10 -16.66 8.91 -3.15
C SER A 10 -16.81 8.80 -1.62
N ARG A 11 -16.69 7.60 -1.03
CA ARG A 11 -16.70 7.45 0.43
C ARG A 11 -15.51 8.15 1.05
N ARG A 12 -15.76 8.94 2.09
CA ARG A 12 -14.73 9.71 2.79
C ARG A 12 -14.01 8.84 3.82
N ILE A 13 -12.69 8.77 3.72
CA ILE A 13 -11.80 8.20 4.73
C ILE A 13 -11.42 9.27 5.73
N VAL A 14 -11.53 8.95 7.02
CA VAL A 14 -11.07 9.81 8.11
C VAL A 14 -9.53 9.82 8.09
N THR A 15 -8.95 10.99 8.28
CA THR A 15 -7.50 11.23 8.24
C THR A 15 -7.10 12.16 9.37
N LEU A 16 -5.84 12.16 9.78
CA LEU A 16 -5.34 13.11 10.76
C LEU A 16 -5.13 14.49 10.12
N PRO A 17 -5.47 15.61 10.83
CA PRO A 17 -5.39 16.97 10.28
C PRO A 17 -3.97 17.37 9.82
N ARG A 18 -2.92 16.79 10.41
CA ARG A 18 -1.52 17.11 10.12
C ARG A 18 -0.96 16.44 8.84
N LEU A 19 -1.68 15.50 8.26
CA LEU A 19 -1.29 14.88 7.01
C LEU A 19 -1.78 15.76 5.85
N SER A 20 -0.89 16.58 5.29
CA SER A 20 -1.20 17.40 4.12
C SER A 20 -1.32 16.49 2.88
N TYR A 21 -2.56 16.20 2.49
CA TYR A 21 -2.83 15.42 1.28
C TYR A 21 -2.70 16.31 0.05
N ARG A 22 -1.64 16.09 -0.72
CA ARG A 22 -1.41 16.83 -1.97
C ARG A 22 -2.28 16.28 -3.10
N PRO A 23 -2.74 17.12 -4.05
CA PRO A 23 -3.42 16.64 -5.27
C PRO A 23 -2.63 15.57 -6.03
N THR A 24 -1.31 15.64 -5.96
CA THR A 24 -0.38 14.65 -6.53
C THR A 24 -0.65 13.23 -6.03
N GLN A 25 -0.90 13.05 -4.72
CA GLN A 25 -1.19 11.73 -4.15
C GLN A 25 -2.47 11.10 -4.72
N THR A 26 -3.50 11.89 -4.99
CA THR A 26 -4.72 11.40 -5.62
C THR A 26 -4.46 10.92 -7.06
N ARG A 27 -3.63 11.65 -7.81
CA ARG A 27 -3.24 11.29 -9.18
C ARG A 27 -2.38 10.02 -9.20
N ILE A 28 -1.43 9.90 -8.27
CA ILE A 28 -0.57 8.72 -8.13
C ILE A 28 -1.44 7.50 -7.82
N ARG A 29 -2.32 7.58 -6.82
CA ARG A 29 -3.23 6.50 -6.45
C ARG A 29 -4.15 6.08 -7.61
N LYS A 30 -4.72 7.05 -8.33
CA LYS A 30 -5.52 6.74 -9.53
C LYS A 30 -4.71 5.93 -10.53
N SER A 31 -3.53 6.40 -10.88
CA SER A 31 -2.65 5.72 -11.84
C SER A 31 -2.20 4.35 -11.36
N LEU A 32 -1.89 4.18 -10.06
CA LEU A 32 -1.55 2.90 -9.46
C LEU A 32 -2.65 1.86 -9.75
N PHE A 33 -3.88 2.18 -9.37
CA PHE A 33 -5.00 1.24 -9.53
C PHE A 33 -5.50 1.09 -10.97
N ASP A 34 -5.28 2.06 -11.83
CA ASP A 34 -5.54 1.92 -13.28
C ASP A 34 -4.56 0.92 -13.93
N ILE A 35 -3.34 0.78 -13.38
CA ILE A 35 -2.33 -0.19 -13.84
C ILE A 35 -2.59 -1.58 -13.24
N VAL A 36 -2.95 -1.66 -11.96
CA VAL A 36 -3.22 -2.92 -11.24
C VAL A 36 -4.41 -3.67 -11.85
N GLY A 37 -5.46 -2.94 -12.24
CA GLY A 37 -6.67 -3.54 -12.80
C GLY A 37 -7.63 -4.11 -11.75
N GLY A 38 -8.34 -5.19 -12.11
CA GLY A 38 -9.36 -5.82 -11.25
C GLY A 38 -8.75 -6.55 -10.06
N LEU A 39 -9.40 -6.44 -8.91
CA LEU A 39 -8.97 -7.04 -7.65
C LEU A 39 -9.98 -8.04 -7.07
N ASP A 40 -10.99 -8.44 -7.84
CA ASP A 40 -12.03 -9.35 -7.38
C ASP A 40 -11.44 -10.65 -6.80
N GLY A 41 -11.81 -10.98 -5.57
CA GLY A 41 -11.35 -12.15 -4.85
C GLY A 41 -9.87 -12.13 -4.42
N LYS A 42 -9.16 -11.02 -4.58
CA LYS A 42 -7.73 -10.91 -4.28
C LYS A 42 -7.45 -10.63 -2.81
N ALA A 43 -6.33 -11.19 -2.31
CA ALA A 43 -5.74 -10.85 -1.02
C ALA A 43 -4.68 -9.76 -1.20
N VAL A 44 -4.84 -8.65 -0.50
CA VAL A 44 -3.97 -7.45 -0.60
C VAL A 44 -3.29 -7.16 0.73
N LEU A 45 -2.00 -6.89 0.68
CA LEU A 45 -1.20 -6.40 1.81
C LEU A 45 -0.87 -4.92 1.59
N ASP A 46 -1.25 -4.08 2.55
CA ASP A 46 -0.95 -2.64 2.60
C ASP A 46 0.07 -2.41 3.73
N LEU A 47 1.35 -2.31 3.34
CA LEU A 47 2.47 -2.03 4.24
C LEU A 47 2.63 -0.52 4.43
N TYR A 48 2.97 -0.13 5.65
CA TYR A 48 3.03 1.29 6.05
C TYR A 48 1.69 2.00 5.82
N ALA A 49 0.61 1.32 6.21
CA ALA A 49 -0.75 1.62 5.76
C ALA A 49 -1.25 3.03 6.11
N GLY A 50 -0.73 3.67 7.16
CA GLY A 50 -1.14 5.01 7.58
C GLY A 50 -2.66 5.12 7.77
N SER A 51 -3.33 5.92 6.97
CA SER A 51 -4.80 6.05 7.00
C SER A 51 -5.55 4.87 6.38
N GLY A 52 -4.84 3.95 5.69
CA GLY A 52 -5.38 2.80 4.99
C GLY A 52 -5.95 3.13 3.60
N ILE A 53 -5.66 4.30 3.05
CA ILE A 53 -6.32 4.74 1.80
C ILE A 53 -6.05 3.80 0.63
N LEU A 54 -4.87 3.17 0.54
CA LEU A 54 -4.55 2.22 -0.52
C LEU A 54 -5.32 0.92 -0.34
N GLY A 55 -5.29 0.31 0.85
CA GLY A 55 -6.03 -0.91 1.13
C GLY A 55 -7.55 -0.71 1.04
N PHE A 56 -8.10 0.42 1.50
CA PHE A 56 -9.54 0.70 1.34
C PHE A 56 -9.95 0.98 -0.11
N GLU A 57 -9.08 1.57 -0.92
CA GLU A 57 -9.28 1.68 -2.38
C GLU A 57 -9.29 0.29 -3.03
N ALA A 58 -8.36 -0.61 -2.63
CA ALA A 58 -8.33 -1.99 -3.09
C ALA A 58 -9.61 -2.75 -2.72
N ALA A 59 -10.07 -2.63 -1.46
CA ALA A 59 -11.34 -3.20 -1.01
C ALA A 59 -12.54 -2.69 -1.84
N SER A 60 -12.56 -1.39 -2.16
CA SER A 60 -13.61 -0.80 -3.01
C SER A 60 -13.60 -1.35 -4.43
N ARG A 61 -12.46 -1.83 -4.92
CA ARG A 61 -12.26 -2.39 -6.26
C ARG A 61 -12.38 -3.92 -6.31
N GLY A 62 -12.91 -4.54 -5.25
CA GLY A 62 -13.26 -5.95 -5.23
C GLY A 62 -12.32 -6.86 -4.45
N ALA A 63 -11.25 -6.34 -3.85
CA ALA A 63 -10.39 -7.17 -3.01
C ALA A 63 -11.17 -7.75 -1.83
N GLU A 64 -11.03 -9.06 -1.61
CA GLU A 64 -11.77 -9.81 -0.59
C GLU A 64 -11.10 -9.75 0.78
N GLU A 65 -9.76 -9.77 0.78
CA GLU A 65 -8.96 -9.74 2.00
C GLU A 65 -7.97 -8.58 1.96
N ILE A 66 -7.96 -7.76 3.00
CA ILE A 66 -6.99 -6.67 3.16
C ILE A 66 -6.27 -6.83 4.49
N THR A 67 -4.97 -6.95 4.45
CA THR A 67 -4.12 -6.88 5.64
C THR A 67 -3.42 -5.52 5.66
N PHE A 68 -3.70 -4.74 6.69
CA PHE A 68 -2.98 -3.50 6.98
C PHE A 68 -1.85 -3.77 7.97
N VAL A 69 -0.66 -3.27 7.68
CA VAL A 69 0.49 -3.30 8.58
C VAL A 69 0.92 -1.86 8.87
N GLU A 70 0.86 -1.50 10.15
CA GLU A 70 1.15 -0.15 10.61
C GLU A 70 1.69 -0.21 12.05
N ASN A 71 2.77 0.50 12.36
CA ASN A 71 3.36 0.49 13.71
C ASN A 71 2.93 1.68 14.58
N ASN A 72 2.48 2.78 13.97
CA ASN A 72 2.04 3.97 14.70
C ASN A 72 0.66 3.72 15.34
N PRO A 73 0.51 3.84 16.68
CA PRO A 73 -0.74 3.54 17.37
C PRO A 73 -1.89 4.46 16.98
N ASP A 74 -1.63 5.71 16.61
CA ASP A 74 -2.67 6.65 16.20
C ASP A 74 -3.23 6.29 14.81
N MET A 75 -2.36 5.87 13.90
CA MET A 75 -2.76 5.36 12.58
C MET A 75 -3.52 4.05 12.72
N VAL A 76 -3.09 3.14 13.59
CA VAL A 76 -3.82 1.90 13.86
C VAL A 76 -5.23 2.18 14.39
N ARG A 77 -5.40 3.14 15.33
CA ARG A 77 -6.74 3.56 15.77
C ARG A 77 -7.59 4.11 14.62
N LEU A 78 -6.96 4.85 13.71
CA LEU A 78 -7.63 5.40 12.54
C LEU A 78 -8.06 4.30 11.57
N LEU A 79 -7.23 3.28 11.34
CA LEU A 79 -7.57 2.11 10.53
C LEU A 79 -8.81 1.38 11.09
N TYR A 80 -8.87 1.14 12.40
CA TYR A 80 -10.05 0.53 13.03
C TYR A 80 -11.31 1.39 12.85
N LYS A 81 -11.20 2.72 12.93
CA LYS A 81 -12.32 3.63 12.69
C LYS A 81 -12.79 3.57 11.22
N ASN A 82 -11.86 3.59 10.29
CA ASN A 82 -12.15 3.59 8.86
C ASN A 82 -12.72 2.26 8.38
N ARG A 83 -12.23 1.11 8.89
CA ARG A 83 -12.72 -0.21 8.45
C ARG A 83 -14.24 -0.37 8.62
N ASN A 84 -14.82 0.27 9.64
CA ASN A 84 -16.26 0.22 9.90
C ASN A 84 -17.11 0.88 8.79
N LEU A 85 -16.48 1.65 7.91
CA LEU A 85 -17.12 2.25 6.75
C LEU A 85 -17.28 1.27 5.57
N PHE A 86 -16.64 0.11 5.64
CA PHE A 86 -16.63 -0.89 4.57
C PHE A 86 -17.26 -2.19 5.06
N LYS A 87 -18.09 -2.78 4.21
CA LYS A 87 -18.73 -4.07 4.45
C LYS A 87 -18.23 -5.07 3.39
N ASN A 88 -18.43 -6.35 3.64
CA ASN A 88 -18.14 -7.42 2.67
C ASN A 88 -16.65 -7.54 2.27
N THR A 89 -15.73 -7.10 3.13
CA THR A 89 -14.28 -7.28 2.96
C THR A 89 -13.69 -7.74 4.28
N ASN A 90 -12.82 -8.73 4.24
CA ASN A 90 -12.11 -9.24 5.41
C ASN A 90 -10.91 -8.36 5.71
N PHE A 91 -10.97 -7.60 6.80
CA PHE A 91 -9.89 -6.73 7.22
C PHE A 91 -9.10 -7.31 8.38
N SER A 92 -7.78 -7.41 8.23
CA SER A 92 -6.82 -7.69 9.29
C SER A 92 -5.95 -6.47 9.51
N ILE A 93 -5.84 -5.99 10.76
CA ILE A 93 -4.99 -4.85 11.11
C ILE A 93 -3.91 -5.36 12.06
N LYS A 94 -2.65 -5.21 11.66
CA LYS A 94 -1.47 -5.66 12.41
C LYS A 94 -0.69 -4.43 12.88
N LYS A 95 -0.65 -4.25 14.22
CA LYS A 95 0.21 -3.24 14.84
C LYS A 95 1.60 -3.82 15.05
N ILE A 96 2.43 -3.74 14.03
CA ILE A 96 3.78 -4.32 13.99
C ILE A 96 4.63 -3.58 12.96
N ASP A 97 5.93 -3.67 13.08
CA ASP A 97 6.86 -3.22 12.05
C ASP A 97 6.72 -4.06 10.77
N ALA A 98 6.82 -3.38 9.61
CA ALA A 98 6.57 -3.99 8.30
C ALA A 98 7.54 -5.14 7.99
N VAL A 99 8.83 -4.98 8.27
CA VAL A 99 9.86 -6.01 8.02
C VAL A 99 9.65 -7.20 8.94
N THR A 100 9.40 -6.93 10.22
CA THR A 100 9.09 -7.98 11.19
C THR A 100 7.86 -8.80 10.78
N PHE A 101 6.82 -8.14 10.29
CA PHE A 101 5.63 -8.82 9.77
C PHE A 101 5.92 -9.69 8.55
N LEU A 102 6.70 -9.18 7.59
CA LEU A 102 7.05 -9.90 6.36
C LEU A 102 7.81 -11.20 6.63
N HIS A 103 8.60 -11.30 7.71
CA HIS A 103 9.29 -12.55 8.03
C HIS A 103 8.34 -13.71 8.37
N SER A 104 7.15 -13.44 8.89
CA SER A 104 6.22 -14.45 9.40
C SER A 104 4.88 -14.53 8.65
N CYS A 105 4.58 -13.60 7.74
CA CYS A 105 3.31 -13.58 7.04
C CYS A 105 3.23 -14.60 5.88
N GLY A 106 2.00 -14.88 5.45
CA GLY A 106 1.70 -15.64 4.23
C GLY A 106 1.97 -14.85 2.94
N THR A 107 1.37 -15.30 1.85
CA THR A 107 1.52 -14.70 0.52
C THR A 107 0.27 -13.95 0.09
N TYR A 108 0.44 -12.95 -0.78
CA TYR A 108 -0.61 -12.03 -1.23
C TYR A 108 -0.61 -11.92 -2.77
N ASP A 109 -1.78 -11.60 -3.33
CA ASP A 109 -1.92 -11.32 -4.76
C ASP A 109 -1.36 -9.94 -5.13
N LEU A 110 -1.49 -8.98 -4.20
CA LEU A 110 -0.95 -7.64 -4.34
C LEU A 110 -0.32 -7.19 -3.02
N ILE A 111 0.90 -6.67 -3.09
CA ILE A 111 1.55 -5.98 -1.98
C ILE A 111 1.74 -4.52 -2.38
N LEU A 112 1.28 -3.61 -1.53
CA LEU A 112 1.46 -2.17 -1.66
C LEU A 112 2.36 -1.69 -0.52
N ALA A 113 3.32 -0.81 -0.82
CA ALA A 113 4.16 -0.19 0.19
C ALA A 113 4.38 1.29 -0.13
N ASP A 114 4.12 2.15 0.86
CA ASP A 114 4.40 3.60 0.83
C ASP A 114 5.18 3.98 2.11
N PRO A 115 6.44 3.51 2.25
CA PRO A 115 7.23 3.78 3.43
C PRO A 115 7.62 5.26 3.53
N PRO A 116 7.82 5.79 4.76
CA PRO A 116 8.38 7.13 4.94
C PRO A 116 9.67 7.30 4.15
N TYR A 117 9.86 8.43 3.47
CA TYR A 117 11.02 8.69 2.62
C TYR A 117 12.35 8.64 3.39
N GLU A 118 12.30 8.86 4.69
CA GLU A 118 13.44 8.73 5.60
C GLU A 118 14.01 7.29 5.62
N ASN A 119 13.18 6.29 5.34
CA ASN A 119 13.61 4.88 5.26
C ASN A 119 14.56 4.62 4.09
N PHE A 120 14.60 5.49 3.09
CA PHE A 120 15.53 5.43 1.95
C PHE A 120 16.80 6.25 2.16
N ALA A 121 16.96 6.95 3.29
CA ALA A 121 18.18 7.66 3.63
C ALA A 121 19.27 6.66 4.08
N GLN A 122 20.52 6.92 3.70
CA GLN A 122 21.68 6.01 3.85
C GLN A 122 21.97 5.49 5.28
N ASN A 123 21.29 5.99 6.30
CA ASN A 123 21.53 5.65 7.71
C ASN A 123 20.38 4.92 8.40
N ASN A 124 19.31 4.54 7.71
CA ASN A 124 18.18 3.83 8.31
C ASN A 124 18.14 2.38 7.85
N ASN A 125 17.86 1.48 8.80
CA ASN A 125 17.98 0.02 8.78
C ASN A 125 17.23 -0.74 7.65
N ILE A 126 16.69 -0.08 6.65
CA ILE A 126 16.02 -0.74 5.52
C ILE A 126 16.67 -0.25 4.23
N ASP A 127 17.58 -1.04 3.70
CA ASP A 127 17.97 -0.93 2.31
C ASP A 127 16.72 -1.23 1.46
N GLY A 128 16.37 -0.30 0.57
CA GLY A 128 15.19 -0.45 -0.29
C GLY A 128 15.21 -1.75 -1.10
N LYS A 129 16.40 -2.25 -1.45
CA LYS A 129 16.58 -3.54 -2.13
C LYS A 129 16.18 -4.70 -1.22
N SER A 130 16.60 -4.71 0.04
CA SER A 130 16.24 -5.76 1.00
C SER A 130 14.73 -5.82 1.24
N LEU A 131 14.05 -4.67 1.29
CA LEU A 131 12.59 -4.62 1.38
C LEU A 131 11.93 -5.23 0.13
N VAL A 132 12.43 -4.90 -1.06
CA VAL A 132 11.93 -5.46 -2.33
C VAL A 132 12.09 -6.96 -2.35
N ASP A 133 13.31 -7.46 -2.07
CA ASP A 133 13.61 -8.89 -2.08
C ASP A 133 12.70 -9.65 -1.11
N LEU A 134 12.48 -9.13 0.09
CA LEU A 134 11.60 -9.72 1.09
C LEU A 134 10.13 -9.70 0.63
N CYS A 135 9.64 -8.58 0.11
CA CYS A 135 8.28 -8.48 -0.43
C CYS A 135 8.03 -9.47 -1.57
N LEU A 136 8.99 -9.63 -2.48
CA LEU A 136 8.88 -10.55 -3.60
C LEU A 136 8.74 -12.01 -3.17
N THR A 137 9.29 -12.42 -2.02
CA THR A 137 9.06 -13.76 -1.46
C THR A 137 7.61 -13.96 -1.01
N LYS A 138 6.87 -12.87 -0.75
CA LYS A 138 5.48 -12.86 -0.24
C LYS A 138 4.44 -12.56 -1.32
N VAL A 139 4.85 -12.29 -2.54
CA VAL A 139 3.93 -12.17 -3.69
C VAL A 139 3.60 -13.56 -4.19
N LYS A 140 2.32 -13.87 -4.43
CA LYS A 140 1.88 -15.11 -5.08
C LYS A 140 2.34 -15.16 -6.55
N LEU A 141 2.37 -16.34 -7.13
CA LEU A 141 2.56 -16.50 -8.59
C LEU A 141 1.52 -15.66 -9.33
N HIS A 142 1.93 -14.92 -10.34
CA HIS A 142 1.14 -13.93 -11.09
C HIS A 142 0.64 -12.73 -10.24
N GLY A 143 1.13 -12.57 -9.01
CA GLY A 143 0.88 -11.42 -8.17
C GLY A 143 1.84 -10.25 -8.46
N GLN A 144 1.61 -9.15 -7.75
CA GLN A 144 2.37 -7.90 -7.94
C GLN A 144 2.83 -7.32 -6.61
N PHE A 145 4.01 -6.71 -6.63
CA PHE A 145 4.47 -5.79 -5.60
C PHE A 145 4.62 -4.38 -6.17
N ILE A 146 4.16 -3.36 -5.46
CA ILE A 146 4.24 -1.97 -5.86
C ILE A 146 4.80 -1.15 -4.70
N LEU A 147 5.85 -0.39 -5.00
CA LEU A 147 6.52 0.49 -4.04
C LEU A 147 6.41 1.94 -4.51
N GLU A 148 5.90 2.81 -3.64
CA GLU A 148 6.03 4.26 -3.78
C GLU A 148 7.33 4.71 -3.13
N MET A 149 8.14 5.52 -3.83
CA MET A 149 9.45 5.93 -3.37
C MET A 149 9.91 7.24 -4.02
N PRO A 150 10.95 7.92 -3.48
CA PRO A 150 11.53 9.09 -4.12
C PRO A 150 12.07 8.77 -5.52
N SER A 151 11.75 9.63 -6.51
CA SER A 151 12.12 9.38 -7.91
C SER A 151 13.63 9.30 -8.18
N LYS A 152 14.44 9.91 -7.31
CA LYS A 152 15.92 9.94 -7.40
C LYS A 152 16.61 8.66 -6.91
N ILE A 153 15.89 7.76 -6.26
CA ILE A 153 16.46 6.49 -5.77
C ILE A 153 16.62 5.55 -6.96
N ASP A 154 17.81 5.02 -7.15
CA ASP A 154 18.10 4.04 -8.21
C ASP A 154 17.67 2.63 -7.75
N LEU A 155 16.40 2.32 -7.99
CA LEU A 155 15.81 1.01 -7.78
C LEU A 155 14.76 0.79 -8.86
N THR A 156 14.96 -0.23 -9.69
CA THR A 156 14.16 -0.50 -10.88
C THR A 156 13.32 -1.76 -10.71
N GLY A 157 12.20 -1.82 -11.41
CA GLY A 157 11.30 -2.98 -11.45
C GLY A 157 10.94 -3.37 -12.88
N THR A 158 9.88 -4.14 -13.04
CA THR A 158 9.35 -4.50 -14.36
C THR A 158 8.69 -3.30 -15.06
N ARG A 159 8.24 -2.31 -14.30
CA ARG A 159 7.64 -1.07 -14.80
C ARG A 159 7.84 0.05 -13.79
N GLU A 160 7.99 1.28 -14.29
CA GLU A 160 8.07 2.49 -13.48
C GLU A 160 7.13 3.58 -13.98
N LYS A 161 6.66 4.43 -13.06
CA LYS A 161 5.89 5.65 -13.34
C LYS A 161 6.37 6.78 -12.43
N ILE A 162 6.85 7.86 -13.02
CA ILE A 162 7.41 9.02 -12.31
C ILE A 162 6.37 10.15 -12.23
N TYR A 163 6.26 10.75 -11.05
CA TYR A 163 5.36 11.86 -10.72
C TYR A 163 6.11 12.93 -9.92
N GLY A 164 6.85 13.78 -10.62
CA GLY A 164 7.71 14.79 -9.97
C GLY A 164 8.79 14.14 -9.11
N GLY A 165 8.77 14.41 -7.81
CA GLY A 165 9.74 13.87 -6.85
C GLY A 165 9.47 12.45 -6.37
N THR A 166 8.39 11.81 -6.85
CA THR A 166 7.96 10.47 -6.44
C THR A 166 7.89 9.54 -7.65
N LYS A 167 8.16 8.26 -7.46
CA LYS A 167 7.88 7.22 -8.46
C LYS A 167 7.16 6.03 -7.85
N LEU A 168 6.35 5.36 -8.68
CA LEU A 168 5.82 4.02 -8.45
C LEU A 168 6.69 3.02 -9.21
N VAL A 169 7.15 2.01 -8.53
CA VAL A 169 7.89 0.89 -9.12
C VAL A 169 7.08 -0.39 -8.94
N PHE A 170 6.96 -1.15 -10.01
CA PHE A 170 6.14 -2.37 -10.07
C PHE A 170 7.03 -3.58 -10.31
N TRP A 171 6.77 -4.66 -9.59
CA TRP A 171 7.35 -5.98 -9.83
C TRP A 171 6.24 -7.01 -9.99
N ASN A 172 6.34 -7.83 -11.03
CA ASN A 172 5.41 -8.93 -11.27
C ASN A 172 6.14 -10.25 -10.95
N ARG A 173 5.51 -11.13 -10.21
CA ARG A 173 6.02 -12.49 -10.01
C ARG A 173 5.44 -13.40 -11.09
N THR A 174 6.27 -13.75 -12.07
CA THR A 174 5.98 -14.71 -13.16
C THR A 174 6.39 -16.12 -12.77
#